data_a6ba0ce66006bfc68eb79c1c152c50f8
#
_entry.id   a6ba0ce66006bfc68eb79c1c152c50f8
#
_cell.length_a   1.000
_cell.length_b   1.000
_cell.length_c   1.000
_cell.angle_alpha   90.00
_cell.angle_beta   90.00
_cell.angle_gamma   90.00
#
_symmetry.space_group_name_H-M   'P 1'
#
loop_
_entity.id
_entity.type
_entity.pdbx_description
1 polymer ?
#
loop_
_entity_poly.entity_id
_entity_poly.type
_entity_poly.pdbx_seq_one_letter_code
_entity_poly.pdbx_strand_id
1 'polypeptide(L)'
;MVALNRTNIRKEGRYTMMRLLNNKKNVKTVSIIVGILFVISVGALAYTQMAGHGGSNAVSNIGVIDMQRIVESNPNLVQDAQQEYAAYNEELQKEFNEKSANLDEEGKAKLSNELRQKMQEKQQTIQENLKKRVDEASKTVADGKGLSVVLSRESVLFGGTDITDQVSKKLAETK
;
A
#
# COMPACT_ATOMS: atom_id res chain seq x y z
N MET A 1 34.37 22.91 -32.08
CA MET A 1 33.77 23.60 -30.95
C MET A 1 32.27 23.44 -31.05
N VAL A 2 31.70 22.39 -30.46
CA VAL A 2 30.29 22.03 -30.59
C VAL A 2 29.65 22.18 -29.22
N ALA A 3 28.88 23.24 -29.04
CA ALA A 3 28.04 23.46 -27.86
C ALA A 3 26.80 22.58 -27.96
N LEU A 4 26.82 21.42 -27.34
CA LEU A 4 25.69 20.49 -27.26
C LEU A 4 24.60 21.02 -26.34
N ASN A 5 23.54 21.30 -26.94
CA ASN A 5 22.21 21.73 -26.59
C ASN A 5 21.58 20.96 -25.41
N ARG A 6 21.91 21.42 -24.18
CA ARG A 6 21.31 20.88 -22.94
C ARG A 6 19.85 21.30 -22.74
N THR A 7 19.31 22.17 -23.58
CA THR A 7 17.95 22.70 -23.46
C THR A 7 16.90 21.82 -24.11
N ASN A 8 17.26 20.96 -25.07
CA ASN A 8 16.31 20.09 -25.78
C ASN A 8 15.87 18.85 -24.94
N ILE A 9 16.79 18.30 -24.16
CA ILE A 9 16.48 17.09 -23.36
C ILE A 9 15.45 17.39 -22.25
N ARG A 10 15.45 18.61 -21.68
CA ARG A 10 14.44 19.00 -20.67
C ARG A 10 13.06 19.26 -21.25
N LYS A 11 12.96 19.63 -22.52
CA LYS A 11 11.66 19.87 -23.15
C LYS A 11 10.98 18.56 -23.55
N GLU A 12 11.71 17.60 -24.07
CA GLU A 12 11.14 16.30 -24.47
C GLU A 12 10.59 15.52 -23.27
N GLY A 13 11.28 15.52 -22.13
CA GLY A 13 10.79 14.86 -20.90
C GLY A 13 9.46 15.44 -20.38
N ARG A 14 9.24 16.75 -20.50
CA ARG A 14 7.97 17.39 -20.12
C ARG A 14 6.81 17.05 -21.04
N TYR A 15 7.05 16.97 -22.34
CA TYR A 15 6.00 16.62 -23.31
C TYR A 15 5.60 15.16 -23.20
N THR A 16 6.54 14.27 -22.87
CA THR A 16 6.25 12.84 -22.65
C THR A 16 5.43 12.63 -21.38
N MET A 17 5.73 13.34 -20.28
CA MET A 17 4.92 13.30 -19.06
C MET A 17 3.52 13.88 -19.25
N MET A 18 3.38 15.00 -19.92
CA MET A 18 2.07 15.58 -20.21
C MET A 18 1.20 14.69 -21.09
N ARG A 19 1.81 13.95 -22.02
CA ARG A 19 1.10 13.01 -22.90
C ARG A 19 0.60 11.78 -22.16
N LEU A 20 1.34 11.32 -21.16
CA LEU A 20 0.92 10.24 -20.25
C LEU A 20 -0.22 10.67 -19.33
N LEU A 21 -0.23 11.93 -18.90
CA LEU A 21 -1.28 12.49 -18.03
C LEU A 21 -2.58 12.83 -18.81
N ASN A 22 -2.52 13.01 -20.12
CA ASN A 22 -3.71 13.38 -20.92
C ASN A 22 -4.50 12.16 -21.42
N ASN A 23 -4.04 10.96 -21.15
CA ASN A 23 -4.79 9.74 -21.45
C ASN A 23 -5.68 9.40 -20.25
N LYS A 24 -7.00 9.65 -20.36
CA LYS A 24 -7.99 9.45 -19.29
C LYS A 24 -7.96 8.02 -18.68
N LYS A 25 -7.47 7.02 -19.42
CA LYS A 25 -7.26 5.66 -18.91
C LYS A 25 -6.04 5.58 -17.98
N ASN A 26 -4.96 6.30 -18.27
CA ASN A 26 -3.72 6.23 -17.48
C ASN A 26 -3.78 7.12 -16.23
N VAL A 27 -4.57 8.20 -16.23
CA VAL A 27 -4.74 9.07 -15.05
C VAL A 27 -5.38 8.30 -13.89
N LYS A 28 -6.35 7.44 -14.15
CA LYS A 28 -6.97 6.60 -13.11
C LYS A 28 -5.96 5.61 -12.52
N THR A 29 -5.16 4.95 -13.36
CA THR A 29 -4.13 3.99 -12.92
C THR A 29 -3.01 4.68 -12.12
N VAL A 30 -2.56 5.85 -12.55
CA VAL A 30 -1.54 6.66 -11.85
C VAL A 30 -2.06 7.17 -10.52
N SER A 31 -3.33 7.61 -10.43
CA SER A 31 -3.93 8.05 -9.16
C SER A 31 -4.03 6.93 -8.14
N ILE A 32 -4.25 5.69 -8.58
CA ILE A 32 -4.30 4.51 -7.71
C ILE A 32 -2.91 4.19 -7.16
N ILE A 33 -1.91 4.19 -8.03
CA ILE A 33 -0.51 3.94 -7.63
C ILE A 33 -0.02 5.03 -6.67
N VAL A 34 -0.34 6.30 -6.94
CA VAL A 34 -0.01 7.42 -6.06
C VAL A 34 -0.76 7.32 -4.73
N GLY A 35 -2.02 6.86 -4.72
CA GLY A 35 -2.78 6.63 -3.49
C GLY A 35 -2.18 5.55 -2.60
N ILE A 36 -1.75 4.43 -3.20
CA ILE A 36 -1.08 3.34 -2.47
C ILE A 36 0.31 3.80 -1.97
N LEU A 37 1.08 4.50 -2.81
CA LEU A 37 2.38 5.07 -2.42
C LEU A 37 2.25 6.16 -1.35
N PHE A 38 1.16 6.92 -1.32
CA PHE A 38 0.93 7.94 -0.30
C PHE A 38 0.63 7.33 1.08
N VAL A 39 -0.08 6.20 1.13
CA VAL A 39 -0.29 5.43 2.38
C VAL A 39 1.04 4.86 2.91
N ILE A 40 1.97 4.50 2.00
CA ILE A 40 3.32 4.02 2.35
C ILE A 40 4.25 5.19 2.73
N SER A 41 4.10 6.38 2.12
CA SER A 41 5.05 7.48 2.29
C SER A 41 4.84 8.36 3.53
N VAL A 42 3.67 8.30 4.17
CA VAL A 42 3.44 9.00 5.45
C VAL A 42 4.26 8.37 6.59
N GLY A 43 4.63 7.06 6.46
CA GLY A 43 5.54 6.40 7.40
C GLY A 43 7.05 6.67 7.18
N ALA A 44 7.45 7.15 6.00
CA ALA A 44 8.86 7.18 5.60
C ALA A 44 9.67 8.38 6.15
N LEU A 45 9.03 9.41 6.68
CA LEU A 45 9.73 10.63 7.18
C LEU A 45 10.27 10.50 8.62
N ALA A 46 9.87 9.44 9.35
CA ALA A 46 10.38 9.21 10.71
C ALA A 46 11.67 8.35 10.75
N TYR A 47 12.08 7.77 9.60
CA TYR A 47 13.07 6.68 9.58
C TYR A 47 14.56 7.11 9.65
N THR A 48 14.91 8.37 9.45
CA THR A 48 16.32 8.76 9.32
C THR A 48 17.05 9.07 10.63
N GLN A 49 16.44 8.91 11.80
CA GLN A 49 17.10 9.31 13.05
C GLN A 49 17.37 8.23 14.10
N MET A 50 17.03 6.96 13.91
CA MET A 50 17.23 5.95 14.96
C MET A 50 17.88 4.63 14.51
N ALA A 51 18.88 4.69 13.65
CA ALA A 51 19.82 3.60 13.52
C ALA A 51 20.91 3.76 14.61
N GLY A 52 20.71 3.09 15.72
CA GLY A 52 21.78 2.99 16.73
C GLY A 52 21.25 3.05 18.17
N HIS A 53 21.22 1.95 18.80
CA HIS A 53 21.85 1.56 20.07
C HIS A 53 21.18 0.33 20.64
N GLY A 54 21.86 -0.79 20.51
CA GLY A 54 21.61 -1.94 21.33
C GLY A 54 21.99 -1.63 22.78
N GLY A 55 21.16 -2.06 23.67
CA GLY A 55 21.49 -1.93 25.10
C GLY A 55 20.42 -2.48 25.99
N SER A 56 20.76 -3.55 26.59
CA SER A 56 20.22 -4.29 27.73
C SER A 56 19.46 -5.57 27.39
N ASN A 57 20.00 -6.67 27.86
CA ASN A 57 19.43 -8.04 27.86
C ASN A 57 18.25 -8.17 28.84
N ALA A 58 17.41 -7.17 28.96
CA ALA A 58 16.09 -7.33 29.57
C ALA A 58 15.24 -8.10 28.56
N VAL A 59 14.89 -9.34 28.86
CA VAL A 59 13.94 -10.12 28.07
C VAL A 59 12.64 -9.33 28.05
N SER A 60 12.38 -8.64 26.98
CA SER A 60 11.14 -7.87 26.82
C SER A 60 10.03 -8.82 26.41
N ASN A 61 8.94 -8.82 27.16
CA ASN A 61 7.71 -9.52 26.77
C ASN A 61 6.93 -8.79 25.68
N ILE A 62 7.52 -7.74 25.10
CA ILE A 62 6.94 -6.91 24.06
C ILE A 62 7.63 -7.21 22.73
N GLY A 63 6.87 -7.66 21.75
CA GLY A 63 7.30 -7.76 20.37
C GLY A 63 7.18 -6.42 19.65
N VAL A 64 8.07 -6.17 18.71
CA VAL A 64 8.02 -4.98 17.86
C VAL A 64 8.09 -5.42 16.41
N ILE A 65 7.19 -4.90 15.57
CA ILE A 65 7.16 -5.14 14.14
C ILE A 65 7.33 -3.83 13.39
N ASP A 66 8.04 -3.90 12.27
CA ASP A 66 8.22 -2.82 11.31
C ASP A 66 7.34 -3.13 10.08
N MET A 67 6.23 -2.42 9.94
CA MET A 67 5.28 -2.64 8.86
C MET A 67 5.90 -2.38 7.48
N GLN A 68 6.77 -1.39 7.37
CA GLN A 68 7.43 -1.08 6.10
C GLN A 68 8.31 -2.26 5.67
N ARG A 69 9.15 -2.78 6.56
CA ARG A 69 10.01 -3.95 6.28
C ARG A 69 9.18 -5.19 5.95
N ILE A 70 8.04 -5.40 6.62
CA ILE A 70 7.13 -6.51 6.30
C ILE A 70 6.64 -6.40 4.85
N VAL A 71 6.18 -5.23 4.42
CA VAL A 71 5.70 -4.98 3.06
C VAL A 71 6.82 -5.15 2.03
N GLU A 72 7.99 -4.59 2.28
CA GLU A 72 9.16 -4.70 1.41
C GLU A 72 9.62 -6.16 1.24
N SER A 73 9.54 -6.95 2.31
CA SER A 73 9.95 -8.36 2.30
C SER A 73 8.88 -9.29 1.72
N ASN A 74 7.65 -8.82 1.53
CA ASN A 74 6.52 -9.60 1.01
C ASN A 74 5.83 -8.87 -0.16
N PRO A 75 6.51 -8.71 -1.30
CA PRO A 75 5.95 -7.98 -2.44
C PRO A 75 4.64 -8.59 -2.96
N ASN A 76 4.43 -9.90 -2.75
CA ASN A 76 3.20 -10.58 -3.13
C ASN A 76 1.97 -10.02 -2.43
N LEU A 77 2.08 -9.55 -1.16
CA LEU A 77 0.96 -8.92 -0.45
C LEU A 77 0.44 -7.69 -1.20
N VAL A 78 1.37 -6.88 -1.71
CA VAL A 78 1.03 -5.67 -2.47
C VAL A 78 0.49 -6.05 -3.84
N GLN A 79 1.09 -7.03 -4.48
CA GLN A 79 0.69 -7.50 -5.80
C GLN A 79 -0.72 -8.10 -5.77
N ASP A 80 -1.01 -8.97 -4.79
CA ASP A 80 -2.34 -9.57 -4.61
C ASP A 80 -3.41 -8.48 -4.41
N ALA A 81 -3.12 -7.51 -3.54
CA ALA A 81 -4.02 -6.37 -3.30
C ALA A 81 -4.25 -5.52 -4.56
N GLN A 82 -3.21 -5.29 -5.35
CA GLN A 82 -3.32 -4.55 -6.61
C GLN A 82 -4.15 -5.31 -7.65
N GLN A 83 -3.94 -6.62 -7.76
CA GLN A 83 -4.72 -7.47 -8.68
C GLN A 83 -6.20 -7.50 -8.28
N GLU A 84 -6.49 -7.67 -6.99
CA GLU A 84 -7.86 -7.67 -6.47
C GLU A 84 -8.56 -6.33 -6.74
N TYR A 85 -7.85 -5.22 -6.52
CA TYR A 85 -8.37 -3.89 -6.80
C TYR A 85 -8.60 -3.67 -8.31
N ALA A 86 -7.66 -4.10 -9.15
CA ALA A 86 -7.77 -3.95 -10.60
C ALA A 86 -8.94 -4.78 -11.16
N ALA A 87 -9.09 -6.03 -10.72
CA ALA A 87 -10.19 -6.89 -11.12
C ALA A 87 -11.55 -6.30 -10.73
N TYR A 88 -11.67 -5.78 -9.51
CA TYR A 88 -12.90 -5.13 -9.07
C TYR A 88 -13.21 -3.85 -9.83
N ASN A 89 -12.20 -3.07 -10.17
CA ASN A 89 -12.38 -1.87 -11.00
C ASN A 89 -12.88 -2.22 -12.42
N GLU A 90 -12.38 -3.31 -13.02
CA GLU A 90 -12.90 -3.79 -14.31
C GLU A 90 -14.36 -4.26 -14.21
N GLU A 91 -14.72 -4.94 -13.12
CA GLU A 91 -16.10 -5.35 -12.85
C GLU A 91 -17.03 -4.13 -12.76
N LEU A 92 -16.66 -3.11 -11.99
CA LEU A 92 -17.44 -1.88 -11.86
C LEU A 92 -17.54 -1.10 -13.18
N GLN A 93 -16.51 -1.14 -14.02
CA GLN A 93 -16.59 -0.53 -15.35
C GLN A 93 -17.59 -1.26 -16.26
N LYS A 94 -17.63 -2.59 -16.21
CA LYS A 94 -18.63 -3.38 -16.93
C LYS A 94 -20.03 -3.05 -16.42
N GLU A 95 -20.22 -3.07 -15.10
CA GLU A 95 -21.49 -2.71 -14.46
C GLU A 95 -21.96 -1.31 -14.90
N PHE A 96 -21.04 -0.32 -14.94
CA PHE A 96 -21.37 1.02 -15.41
C PHE A 96 -21.82 1.02 -16.88
N ASN A 97 -21.07 0.35 -17.77
CA ASN A 97 -21.39 0.32 -19.20
C ASN A 97 -22.74 -0.34 -19.47
N GLU A 98 -23.03 -1.43 -18.77
CA GLU A 98 -24.29 -2.15 -18.92
C GLU A 98 -25.48 -1.35 -18.41
N LYS A 99 -25.37 -0.77 -17.22
CA LYS A 99 -26.48 -0.07 -16.57
C LYS A 99 -26.69 1.35 -17.10
N SER A 100 -25.64 2.03 -17.56
CA SER A 100 -25.73 3.42 -18.04
C SER A 100 -26.35 3.58 -19.41
N ALA A 101 -26.47 2.50 -20.20
CA ALA A 101 -26.95 2.54 -21.59
C ALA A 101 -28.34 3.16 -21.74
N ASN A 102 -29.22 2.96 -20.75
CA ASN A 102 -30.60 3.43 -20.76
C ASN A 102 -30.89 4.54 -19.73
N LEU A 103 -29.85 5.15 -19.15
CA LEU A 103 -29.99 6.20 -18.14
C LEU A 103 -29.78 7.59 -18.77
N ASP A 104 -30.53 8.56 -18.27
CA ASP A 104 -30.25 9.98 -18.49
C ASP A 104 -29.00 10.44 -17.71
N GLU A 105 -28.62 11.69 -17.86
CA GLU A 105 -27.40 12.23 -17.21
C GLU A 105 -27.49 12.22 -15.70
N GLU A 106 -28.67 12.42 -15.11
CA GLU A 106 -28.87 12.34 -13.66
C GLU A 106 -28.74 10.90 -13.16
N GLY A 107 -29.32 9.95 -13.87
CA GLY A 107 -29.19 8.52 -13.58
C GLY A 107 -27.74 8.02 -13.68
N LYS A 108 -27.01 8.44 -14.70
CA LYS A 108 -25.58 8.14 -14.83
C LYS A 108 -24.75 8.74 -13.70
N ALA A 109 -25.08 9.95 -13.24
CA ALA A 109 -24.39 10.59 -12.13
C ALA A 109 -24.65 9.82 -10.81
N LYS A 110 -25.88 9.41 -10.55
CA LYS A 110 -26.23 8.56 -9.39
C LYS A 110 -25.49 7.22 -9.42
N LEU A 111 -25.53 6.52 -10.55
CA LEU A 111 -24.81 5.27 -10.74
C LEU A 111 -23.29 5.44 -10.53
N SER A 112 -22.71 6.49 -11.08
CA SER A 112 -21.28 6.79 -10.89
C SER A 112 -20.91 7.00 -9.42
N ASN A 113 -21.76 7.67 -8.64
CA ASN A 113 -21.55 7.86 -7.21
C ASN A 113 -21.68 6.54 -6.43
N GLU A 114 -22.66 5.72 -6.76
CA GLU A 114 -22.82 4.37 -6.16
C GLU A 114 -21.58 3.50 -6.39
N LEU A 115 -21.10 3.42 -7.63
CA LEU A 115 -19.93 2.63 -7.96
C LEU A 115 -18.64 3.17 -7.30
N ARG A 116 -18.57 4.48 -7.09
CA ARG A 116 -17.47 5.08 -6.31
C ARG A 116 -17.51 4.66 -4.85
N GLN A 117 -18.68 4.61 -4.23
CA GLN A 117 -18.83 4.10 -2.86
C GLN A 117 -18.41 2.63 -2.77
N LYS A 118 -18.89 1.78 -3.67
CA LYS A 118 -18.48 0.38 -3.75
C LYS A 118 -16.95 0.22 -3.86
N MET A 119 -16.30 1.08 -4.64
CA MET A 119 -14.84 1.08 -4.75
C MET A 119 -14.13 1.46 -3.44
N GLN A 120 -14.68 2.45 -2.70
CA GLN A 120 -14.13 2.83 -1.40
C GLN A 120 -14.30 1.71 -0.36
N GLU A 121 -15.46 1.07 -0.32
CA GLU A 121 -15.72 -0.08 0.55
C GLU A 121 -14.77 -1.25 0.24
N LYS A 122 -14.57 -1.54 -1.06
CA LYS A 122 -13.61 -2.56 -1.48
C LYS A 122 -12.19 -2.24 -1.04
N GLN A 123 -11.78 -0.99 -1.16
CA GLN A 123 -10.45 -0.55 -0.71
C GLN A 123 -10.27 -0.74 0.80
N GLN A 124 -11.29 -0.41 1.60
CA GLN A 124 -11.28 -0.66 3.04
C GLN A 124 -11.17 -2.16 3.34
N THR A 125 -11.97 -2.99 2.68
CA THR A 125 -11.91 -4.45 2.83
C THR A 125 -10.53 -5.01 2.51
N ILE A 126 -9.88 -4.55 1.45
CA ILE A 126 -8.52 -4.98 1.10
C ILE A 126 -7.52 -4.60 2.21
N GLN A 127 -7.62 -3.37 2.73
CA GLN A 127 -6.75 -2.92 3.83
C GLN A 127 -6.98 -3.72 5.12
N GLU A 128 -8.24 -3.99 5.47
CA GLU A 128 -8.60 -4.81 6.63
C GLU A 128 -8.08 -6.24 6.50
N ASN A 129 -8.20 -6.83 5.32
CA ASN A 129 -7.69 -8.17 5.05
C ASN A 129 -6.15 -8.23 5.17
N LEU A 130 -5.44 -7.24 4.63
CA LEU A 130 -3.99 -7.14 4.80
C LEU A 130 -3.60 -7.01 6.27
N LYS A 131 -4.27 -6.11 6.99
CA LYS A 131 -4.04 -5.93 8.42
C LYS A 131 -4.29 -7.23 9.18
N LYS A 132 -5.40 -7.90 8.93
CA LYS A 132 -5.75 -9.18 9.58
C LYS A 132 -4.68 -10.25 9.34
N ARG A 133 -4.16 -10.38 8.13
CA ARG A 133 -3.07 -11.32 7.81
C ARG A 133 -1.82 -11.02 8.64
N VAL A 134 -1.44 -9.75 8.74
CA VAL A 134 -0.28 -9.33 9.55
C VAL A 134 -0.53 -9.57 11.04
N ASP A 135 -1.72 -9.24 11.54
CA ASP A 135 -2.10 -9.45 12.94
C ASP A 135 -2.06 -10.95 13.31
N GLU A 136 -2.58 -11.82 12.45
CA GLU A 136 -2.57 -13.28 12.67
C GLU A 136 -1.15 -13.86 12.64
N ALA A 137 -0.32 -13.43 11.70
CA ALA A 137 1.07 -13.82 11.63
C ALA A 137 1.86 -13.32 12.85
N SER A 138 1.63 -12.08 13.25
CA SER A 138 2.25 -11.46 14.44
C SER A 138 1.85 -12.19 15.72
N LYS A 139 0.56 -12.51 15.86
CA LYS A 139 0.06 -13.31 16.99
C LYS A 139 0.72 -14.68 17.05
N THR A 140 0.81 -15.39 15.93
CA THR A 140 1.43 -16.72 15.88
C THR A 140 2.90 -16.67 16.31
N VAL A 141 3.65 -15.66 15.85
CA VAL A 141 5.06 -15.48 16.24
C VAL A 141 5.18 -15.08 17.70
N ALA A 142 4.31 -14.19 18.19
CA ALA A 142 4.30 -13.74 19.57
C ALA A 142 4.01 -14.90 20.54
N ASP A 143 2.99 -15.71 20.24
CA ASP A 143 2.62 -16.89 21.05
C ASP A 143 3.80 -17.87 21.11
N GLY A 144 4.46 -18.14 19.97
CA GLY A 144 5.63 -19.03 19.92
C GLY A 144 6.87 -18.52 20.68
N LYS A 145 6.95 -17.22 20.93
CA LYS A 145 8.06 -16.57 21.68
C LYS A 145 7.69 -16.19 23.12
N GLY A 146 6.46 -16.43 23.55
CA GLY A 146 5.98 -16.05 24.88
C GLY A 146 5.88 -14.53 25.06
N LEU A 147 5.62 -13.79 23.98
CA LEU A 147 5.43 -12.32 24.03
C LEU A 147 3.98 -12.02 24.39
N SER A 148 3.77 -11.04 25.27
CA SER A 148 2.45 -10.68 25.76
C SER A 148 1.73 -9.66 24.86
N VAL A 149 2.49 -8.88 24.09
CA VAL A 149 1.98 -7.84 23.19
C VAL A 149 2.91 -7.64 22.02
N VAL A 150 2.35 -7.24 20.88
CA VAL A 150 3.11 -6.79 19.71
C VAL A 150 2.72 -5.35 19.39
N LEU A 151 3.72 -4.50 19.20
CA LEU A 151 3.53 -3.09 18.86
C LEU A 151 4.20 -2.79 17.52
N SER A 152 3.65 -1.79 16.82
CA SER A 152 4.32 -1.21 15.67
C SER A 152 5.59 -0.46 16.11
N ARG A 153 6.65 -0.52 15.31
CA ARG A 153 7.90 0.21 15.50
C ARG A 153 7.68 1.70 15.73
N GLU A 154 6.72 2.28 15.03
CA GLU A 154 6.37 3.70 15.12
C GLU A 154 5.83 4.11 16.48
N SER A 155 5.25 3.14 17.22
CA SER A 155 4.71 3.35 18.56
C SER A 155 5.72 3.12 19.68
N VAL A 156 6.93 2.64 19.34
CA VAL A 156 7.96 2.26 20.32
C VAL A 156 9.16 3.18 20.21
N LEU A 157 9.38 4.01 21.23
CA LEU A 157 10.55 4.89 21.30
C LEU A 157 11.82 4.12 21.62
N PHE A 158 11.74 3.08 22.46
CA PHE A 158 12.90 2.33 22.93
C PHE A 158 12.51 0.93 23.44
N GLY A 159 13.32 -0.07 23.15
CA GLY A 159 13.18 -1.43 23.66
C GLY A 159 12.26 -2.31 22.81
N GLY A 160 11.88 -3.45 23.37
CA GLY A 160 11.10 -4.48 22.66
C GLY A 160 11.99 -5.48 21.90
N THR A 161 11.42 -6.64 21.61
CA THR A 161 12.04 -7.68 20.77
C THR A 161 11.57 -7.51 19.33
N ASP A 162 12.47 -7.21 18.40
CA ASP A 162 12.14 -7.13 16.98
C ASP A 162 11.78 -8.53 16.46
N ILE A 163 10.55 -8.70 16.00
CA ILE A 163 10.04 -9.94 15.43
C ILE A 163 9.64 -9.78 13.95
N THR A 164 10.02 -8.69 13.33
CA THR A 164 9.64 -8.31 11.94
C THR A 164 9.95 -9.43 10.94
N ASP A 165 11.18 -9.97 10.99
CA ASP A 165 11.62 -10.99 10.02
C ASP A 165 10.86 -12.31 10.20
N GLN A 166 10.53 -12.67 11.45
CA GLN A 166 9.75 -13.88 11.74
C GLN A 166 8.30 -13.74 11.27
N VAL A 167 7.70 -12.56 11.48
CA VAL A 167 6.35 -12.25 10.99
C VAL A 167 6.33 -12.23 9.46
N SER A 168 7.33 -11.61 8.84
CA SER A 168 7.49 -11.58 7.38
C SER A 168 7.59 -13.00 6.80
N LYS A 169 8.42 -13.86 7.41
CA LYS A 169 8.53 -15.26 7.00
C LYS A 169 7.20 -16.01 7.17
N LYS A 170 6.51 -15.78 8.29
CA LYS A 170 5.21 -16.43 8.55
C LYS A 170 4.16 -16.04 7.53
N LEU A 171 4.12 -14.76 7.13
CA LEU A 171 3.24 -14.27 6.06
C LEU A 171 3.53 -14.93 4.71
N ALA A 172 4.79 -15.16 4.37
CA ALA A 172 5.17 -15.83 3.14
C ALA A 172 4.75 -17.32 3.10
N GLU A 173 4.61 -17.98 4.27
CA GLU A 173 4.14 -19.36 4.39
C GLU A 173 2.62 -19.50 4.27
N THR A 174 1.88 -18.43 4.57
CA THR A 174 0.40 -18.41 4.59
C THR A 174 -0.11 -17.87 3.25
N LYS A 175 -0.24 -18.76 2.26
CA LYS A 175 -0.89 -18.48 0.97
C LYS A 175 -2.37 -18.78 1.04
#